data_3e1923773f48c2953a40f7e28cf24191
#
_entry.id   3e1923773f48c2953a40f7e28cf24191
#
_cell.length_a   1.000
_cell.length_b   1.000
_cell.length_c   1.000
_cell.angle_alpha   90.00
_cell.angle_beta   90.00
_cell.angle_gamma   90.00
#
_symmetry.space_group_name_H-M   'P 1'
#
loop_
_entity.id
_entity.type
_entity.pdbx_description
1 polymer ?
#
loop_
_entity_poly.entity_id
_entity_poly.type
_entity_poly.pdbx_seq_one_letter_code
_entity_poly.pdbx_strand_id
1 'polypeptide(L)'
;RDRRQRQMCIRDSLPPERWPQLQGLAVATGPGGFTGTRLTVVMARTLAQQLDCPLLGVSSYALMAPRLERQLPQAMQGEPFWITQELPRRGVVGGQYRITAGQVHELSLPTLLPQGASPQPAVEVQLDVEADVARLLQLLQRSHAAGAAMPWAEVLPIYPTSPVGQV
;
A
#
# COMPACT_ATOMS: atom_id res chain seq x y z
N ARG A 1 -21.81 11.39 3.56
CA ARG A 1 -20.89 12.54 3.60
C ARG A 1 -20.24 12.69 2.25
N ASP A 2 -20.42 13.85 1.67
CA ASP A 2 -20.38 14.22 0.28
C ASP A 2 -18.96 14.13 -0.33
N ARG A 3 -18.84 13.60 -1.58
CA ARG A 3 -17.59 13.59 -2.36
C ARG A 3 -16.99 15.00 -2.52
N ARG A 4 -17.82 16.03 -2.57
CA ARG A 4 -17.37 17.43 -2.65
C ARG A 4 -16.60 17.89 -1.41
N GLN A 5 -16.97 17.41 -0.22
CA GLN A 5 -16.27 17.74 1.03
C GLN A 5 -14.86 17.15 1.10
N ARG A 6 -14.63 15.93 0.54
CA ARG A 6 -13.28 15.34 0.50
C ARG A 6 -12.35 16.06 -0.47
N GLN A 7 -12.86 16.50 -1.62
CA GLN A 7 -12.07 17.26 -2.57
C GLN A 7 -11.72 18.67 -2.07
N MET A 8 -12.60 19.29 -1.30
CA MET A 8 -12.32 20.58 -0.63
C MET A 8 -11.19 20.43 0.40
N CYS A 9 -11.21 19.39 1.24
CA CYS A 9 -10.17 19.18 2.25
C CYS A 9 -8.76 18.98 1.66
N ILE A 10 -8.63 18.35 0.50
CA ILE A 10 -7.32 18.17 -0.17
C ILE A 10 -6.80 19.52 -0.71
N ARG A 11 -7.65 20.32 -1.30
CA ARG A 11 -7.27 21.66 -1.82
C ARG A 11 -6.87 22.61 -0.69
N ASP A 12 -7.52 22.49 0.47
CA ASP A 12 -7.25 23.35 1.63
C ASP A 12 -5.97 22.93 2.36
N SER A 13 -5.60 21.62 2.31
CA SER A 13 -4.41 21.12 2.99
C SER A 13 -3.12 21.36 2.22
N LEU A 14 -3.17 21.36 0.88
CA LEU A 14 -2.02 21.59 0.01
C LEU A 14 -2.43 22.42 -1.21
N PRO A 15 -2.40 23.75 -1.08
CA PRO A 15 -2.78 24.63 -2.16
C PRO A 15 -1.86 24.45 -3.38
N PRO A 16 -2.38 24.57 -4.61
CA PRO A 16 -1.64 24.31 -5.85
C PRO A 16 -0.34 25.11 -5.99
N GLU A 17 -0.27 26.29 -5.38
CA GLU A 17 0.90 27.17 -5.38
C GLU A 17 2.11 26.55 -4.66
N ARG A 18 1.86 25.57 -3.78
CA ARG A 18 2.91 24.84 -3.06
C ARG A 18 3.36 23.55 -3.76
N TRP A 19 2.66 23.11 -4.78
CA TRP A 19 3.00 21.86 -5.48
C TRP A 19 4.41 21.85 -6.08
N PRO A 20 4.92 22.94 -6.68
CA PRO A 20 6.31 22.98 -7.17
C PRO A 20 7.39 22.79 -6.08
N GLN A 21 7.01 22.91 -4.80
CA GLN A 21 7.91 22.71 -3.67
C GLN A 21 7.94 21.26 -3.16
N LEU A 22 7.11 20.38 -3.72
CA LEU A 22 7.08 18.97 -3.35
C LEU A 22 8.36 18.26 -3.79
N GLN A 23 9.04 17.64 -2.84
CA GLN A 23 10.28 16.90 -3.06
C GLN A 23 10.05 15.41 -3.35
N GLY A 24 8.84 14.95 -3.21
CA GLY A 24 8.45 13.57 -3.50
C GLY A 24 7.00 13.28 -3.12
N LEU A 25 6.47 12.23 -3.71
CA LEU A 25 5.14 11.72 -3.46
C LEU A 25 5.20 10.27 -3.02
N ALA A 26 4.19 9.83 -2.30
CA ALA A 26 4.03 8.42 -1.97
C ALA A 26 2.58 7.98 -2.14
N VAL A 27 2.38 6.73 -2.54
CA VAL A 27 1.06 6.15 -2.76
C VAL A 27 0.99 4.70 -2.33
N ALA A 28 -0.13 4.32 -1.69
CA ALA A 28 -0.45 2.93 -1.45
C ALA A 28 -0.93 2.28 -2.76
N THR A 29 -0.24 1.22 -3.18
CA THR A 29 -0.49 0.56 -4.47
C THR A 29 -1.57 -0.52 -4.41
N GLY A 30 -2.16 -0.76 -3.26
CA GLY A 30 -3.15 -1.82 -3.02
C GLY A 30 -2.54 -3.04 -2.33
N PRO A 31 -3.30 -4.13 -2.17
CA PRO A 31 -4.66 -4.29 -2.68
C PRO A 31 -5.68 -3.39 -1.99
N GLY A 32 -6.76 -3.10 -2.69
CA GLY A 32 -7.86 -2.27 -2.27
C GLY A 32 -8.99 -2.32 -3.28
N GLY A 33 -9.98 -1.44 -3.17
CA GLY A 33 -11.05 -1.33 -4.16
C GLY A 33 -10.47 -1.03 -5.55
N PHE A 34 -10.80 -1.86 -6.55
CA PHE A 34 -10.22 -1.83 -7.90
C PHE A 34 -10.17 -0.41 -8.51
N THR A 35 -11.32 0.26 -8.58
CA THR A 35 -11.41 1.61 -9.16
C THR A 35 -10.66 2.65 -8.33
N GLY A 36 -10.78 2.58 -7.00
CA GLY A 36 -10.13 3.53 -6.09
C GLY A 36 -8.61 3.43 -6.15
N THR A 37 -8.06 2.22 -6.04
CA THR A 37 -6.61 1.99 -6.11
C THR A 37 -6.04 2.45 -7.45
N ARG A 38 -6.69 2.07 -8.56
CA ARG A 38 -6.25 2.48 -9.90
C ARG A 38 -6.24 4.00 -10.06
N LEU A 39 -7.32 4.66 -9.67
CA LEU A 39 -7.42 6.12 -9.80
C LEU A 39 -6.36 6.83 -8.97
N THR A 40 -6.14 6.39 -7.73
CA THR A 40 -5.16 6.99 -6.83
C THR A 40 -3.73 6.83 -7.36
N VAL A 41 -3.36 5.63 -7.84
CA VAL A 41 -2.03 5.38 -8.39
C VAL A 41 -1.81 6.16 -9.68
N VAL A 42 -2.80 6.19 -10.60
CA VAL A 42 -2.69 6.97 -11.85
C VAL A 42 -2.55 8.46 -11.54
N MET A 43 -3.34 8.99 -10.61
CA MET A 43 -3.25 10.39 -10.19
C MET A 43 -1.87 10.72 -9.59
N ALA A 44 -1.37 9.87 -8.69
CA ALA A 44 -0.05 10.07 -8.09
C ALA A 44 1.08 10.05 -9.13
N ARG A 45 1.02 9.11 -10.09
CA ARG A 45 1.98 9.04 -11.21
C ARG A 45 1.94 10.28 -12.09
N THR A 46 0.73 10.74 -12.44
CA THR A 46 0.56 11.95 -13.26
C THR A 46 1.11 13.17 -12.55
N LEU A 47 0.84 13.32 -11.26
CA LEU A 47 1.39 14.42 -10.46
C LEU A 47 2.91 14.34 -10.37
N ALA A 48 3.47 13.19 -10.06
CA ALA A 48 4.92 12.99 -9.98
C ALA A 48 5.62 13.31 -11.30
N GLN A 49 5.03 12.88 -12.42
CA GLN A 49 5.52 13.20 -13.76
C GLN A 49 5.47 14.69 -14.07
N GLN A 50 4.36 15.36 -13.73
CA GLN A 50 4.19 16.80 -14.01
C GLN A 50 5.08 17.68 -13.12
N LEU A 51 5.36 17.23 -11.90
CA LEU A 51 6.19 17.95 -10.94
C LEU A 51 7.67 17.55 -11.00
N ASP A 52 8.01 16.59 -11.86
CA ASP A 52 9.35 16.00 -11.99
C ASP A 52 9.92 15.59 -10.61
N CYS A 53 9.10 14.92 -9.81
CA CYS A 53 9.49 14.48 -8.47
C CYS A 53 9.39 12.96 -8.30
N PRO A 54 10.19 12.37 -7.39
CA PRO A 54 10.14 10.94 -7.11
C PRO A 54 8.79 10.51 -6.55
N LEU A 55 8.38 9.27 -6.85
CA LEU A 55 7.17 8.64 -6.36
C LEU A 55 7.49 7.29 -5.70
N LEU A 56 7.20 7.17 -4.41
CA LEU A 56 7.27 5.90 -3.68
C LEU A 56 5.93 5.18 -3.75
N GLY A 57 5.93 3.97 -4.32
CA GLY A 57 4.79 3.04 -4.25
C GLY A 57 5.01 2.00 -3.15
N VAL A 58 4.02 1.79 -2.28
CA VAL A 58 4.09 0.77 -1.22
C VAL A 58 2.81 -0.05 -1.21
N SER A 59 2.93 -1.37 -1.12
CA SER A 59 1.78 -2.26 -0.96
C SER A 59 0.99 -1.89 0.31
N SER A 60 -0.34 -1.88 0.22
CA SER A 60 -1.20 -1.61 1.40
C SER A 60 -0.94 -2.61 2.52
N TYR A 61 -0.65 -3.87 2.18
CA TYR A 61 -0.35 -4.88 3.18
C TYR A 61 1.03 -4.66 3.82
N ALA A 62 2.03 -4.21 3.06
CA ALA A 62 3.33 -3.85 3.60
C ALA A 62 3.26 -2.67 4.59
N LEU A 63 2.33 -1.73 4.37
CA LEU A 63 2.08 -0.65 5.34
C LEU A 63 1.52 -1.17 6.67
N MET A 64 0.61 -2.15 6.60
CA MET A 64 -0.03 -2.75 7.77
C MET A 64 0.88 -3.75 8.50
N ALA A 65 1.83 -4.38 7.80
CA ALA A 65 2.59 -5.51 8.28
C ALA A 65 3.21 -5.30 9.68
N PRO A 66 3.87 -4.18 10.03
CA PRO A 66 4.46 -4.02 11.36
C PRO A 66 3.43 -3.94 12.49
N ARG A 67 2.24 -3.45 12.20
CA ARG A 67 1.14 -3.35 13.15
C ARG A 67 0.47 -4.71 13.35
N LEU A 68 0.31 -5.46 12.28
CA LEU A 68 -0.31 -6.78 12.30
C LEU A 68 0.61 -7.85 12.89
N GLU A 69 1.92 -7.81 12.62
CA GLU A 69 2.88 -8.74 13.24
C GLU A 69 2.79 -8.74 14.78
N ARG A 70 2.56 -7.57 15.39
CA ARG A 70 2.44 -7.45 16.86
C ARG A 70 1.25 -8.23 17.46
N GLN A 71 0.30 -8.66 16.62
CA GLN A 71 -0.82 -9.51 17.05
C GLN A 71 -0.45 -10.99 17.09
N LEU A 72 0.67 -11.36 16.46
CA LEU A 72 1.18 -12.71 16.52
C LEU A 72 1.84 -12.98 17.88
N PRO A 73 1.85 -14.25 18.34
CA PRO A 73 2.63 -14.65 19.48
C PRO A 73 4.08 -14.21 19.36
N GLN A 74 4.70 -13.78 20.45
CA GLN A 74 6.08 -13.27 20.44
C GLN A 74 7.09 -14.23 19.79
N ALA A 75 6.90 -15.53 19.95
CA ALA A 75 7.75 -16.55 19.34
C ALA A 75 7.65 -16.59 17.80
N MET A 76 6.64 -15.99 17.21
CA MET A 76 6.43 -15.93 15.76
C MET A 76 6.80 -14.56 15.14
N GLN A 77 7.12 -13.58 15.97
CA GLN A 77 7.56 -12.27 15.49
C GLN A 77 8.97 -12.37 14.91
N GLY A 78 9.19 -11.76 13.76
CA GLY A 78 10.42 -11.90 12.96
C GLY A 78 10.41 -13.08 11.98
N GLU A 79 9.45 -13.99 12.09
CA GLU A 79 9.26 -15.08 11.15
C GLU A 79 8.30 -14.68 10.00
N PRO A 80 8.32 -15.42 8.88
CA PRO A 80 7.35 -15.17 7.80
C PRO A 80 5.91 -15.37 8.25
N PHE A 81 5.04 -14.42 7.92
CA PHE A 81 3.61 -14.51 8.20
C PHE A 81 2.80 -13.99 7.01
N TRP A 82 1.54 -14.35 6.98
CA TRP A 82 0.61 -13.94 5.93
C TRP A 82 -0.32 -12.83 6.44
N ILE A 83 -0.59 -11.88 5.56
CA ILE A 83 -1.69 -10.94 5.71
C ILE A 83 -2.75 -11.37 4.72
N THR A 84 -3.96 -11.65 5.21
CA THR A 84 -5.03 -12.22 4.40
C THR A 84 -6.29 -11.36 4.45
N GLN A 85 -7.06 -11.39 3.37
CA GLN A 85 -8.37 -10.77 3.27
C GLN A 85 -9.31 -11.69 2.51
N GLU A 86 -10.42 -12.06 3.11
CA GLU A 86 -11.48 -12.77 2.43
C GLU A 86 -12.28 -11.81 1.53
N LEU A 87 -12.38 -12.17 0.26
CA LEU A 87 -13.22 -11.47 -0.71
C LEU A 87 -14.48 -12.27 -0.97
N PRO A 88 -15.68 -11.74 -0.67
CA PRO A 88 -16.93 -12.45 -0.90
C PRO A 88 -17.02 -13.00 -2.34
N ARG A 89 -17.29 -14.30 -2.47
CA ARG A 89 -17.42 -15.05 -3.74
C ARG A 89 -16.16 -15.12 -4.60
N ARG A 90 -15.03 -14.57 -4.18
CA ARG A 90 -13.78 -14.56 -4.96
C ARG A 90 -12.66 -15.38 -4.32
N GLY A 91 -12.74 -15.64 -3.01
CA GLY A 91 -11.72 -16.36 -2.27
C GLY A 91 -10.88 -15.46 -1.39
N VAL A 92 -9.71 -15.93 -0.99
CA VAL A 92 -8.81 -15.25 -0.08
C VAL A 92 -7.66 -14.62 -0.85
N VAL A 93 -7.43 -13.34 -0.63
CA VAL A 93 -6.21 -12.65 -1.06
C VAL A 93 -5.20 -12.72 0.07
N GLY A 94 -3.97 -13.12 -0.23
CA GLY A 94 -2.89 -13.20 0.75
C GLY A 94 -1.59 -12.65 0.19
N GLY A 95 -0.81 -12.00 1.05
CA GLY A 95 0.56 -11.61 0.81
C GLY A 95 1.45 -12.08 1.97
N GLN A 96 2.69 -12.46 1.70
CA GLN A 96 3.61 -12.95 2.73
C GLN A 96 4.68 -11.92 3.05
N TYR A 97 4.91 -11.73 4.34
CA TYR A 97 5.81 -10.70 4.86
C TYR A 97 6.70 -11.26 5.95
N ARG A 98 7.87 -10.65 6.11
CA ARG A 98 8.76 -10.83 7.26
C ARG A 98 9.24 -9.46 7.72
N ILE A 99 9.37 -9.27 9.02
CA ILE A 99 9.93 -8.03 9.58
C ILE A 99 11.24 -8.35 10.28
N THR A 100 12.31 -7.70 9.84
CA THR A 100 13.65 -7.88 10.39
C THR A 100 14.26 -6.51 10.66
N ALA A 101 14.70 -6.26 11.88
CA ALA A 101 15.27 -4.97 12.30
C ALA A 101 14.37 -3.77 11.95
N GLY A 102 13.05 -3.93 12.04
CA GLY A 102 12.06 -2.90 11.73
C GLY A 102 11.83 -2.63 10.23
N GLN A 103 12.48 -3.41 9.36
CA GLN A 103 12.25 -3.39 7.91
C GLN A 103 11.25 -4.46 7.50
N VAL A 104 10.34 -4.10 6.63
CA VAL A 104 9.35 -5.01 6.04
C VAL A 104 9.94 -5.62 4.77
N HIS A 105 10.02 -6.93 4.74
CA HIS A 105 10.38 -7.71 3.56
C HIS A 105 9.10 -8.34 3.00
N GLU A 106 8.73 -7.93 1.80
CA GLU A 106 7.59 -8.49 1.07
C GLU A 106 8.06 -9.74 0.34
N LEU A 107 7.75 -10.93 0.90
CA LEU A 107 8.19 -12.22 0.35
C LEU A 107 7.28 -12.67 -0.79
N SER A 108 6.01 -12.32 -0.73
CA SER A 108 5.03 -12.54 -1.79
C SER A 108 4.06 -11.36 -1.84
N LEU A 109 3.91 -10.80 -3.02
CA LEU A 109 2.91 -9.76 -3.28
C LEU A 109 1.49 -10.30 -3.02
N PRO A 110 0.56 -9.43 -2.62
CA PRO A 110 -0.84 -9.82 -2.46
C PRO A 110 -1.43 -10.39 -3.76
N THR A 111 -1.81 -11.66 -3.70
CA THR A 111 -2.42 -12.40 -4.81
C THR A 111 -3.62 -13.19 -4.32
N LEU A 112 -4.51 -13.59 -5.24
CA LEU A 112 -5.58 -14.52 -4.93
C LEU A 112 -4.95 -15.90 -4.65
N LEU A 113 -5.20 -16.42 -3.47
CA LEU A 113 -4.69 -17.74 -3.07
C LEU A 113 -5.49 -18.86 -3.74
N PRO A 114 -4.88 -20.04 -3.94
CA PRO A 114 -5.62 -21.21 -4.40
C PRO A 114 -6.82 -21.52 -3.51
N GLN A 115 -7.88 -22.08 -4.11
CA GLN A 115 -9.06 -22.48 -3.37
C GLN A 115 -8.71 -23.50 -2.28
N GLY A 116 -9.17 -23.24 -1.06
CA GLY A 116 -8.86 -24.09 0.10
C GLY A 116 -7.50 -23.82 0.74
N ALA A 117 -6.70 -22.90 0.25
CA ALA A 117 -5.47 -22.50 0.89
C ALA A 117 -5.75 -21.89 2.28
N SER A 118 -5.03 -22.37 3.29
CA SER A 118 -5.08 -21.87 4.67
C SER A 118 -3.65 -21.54 5.13
N PRO A 119 -3.10 -20.41 4.68
CA PRO A 119 -1.73 -20.02 5.03
C PRO A 119 -1.60 -19.79 6.54
N GLN A 120 -0.46 -20.20 7.11
CA GLN A 120 -0.17 -20.06 8.54
C GLN A 120 1.30 -19.65 8.76
N PRO A 121 1.59 -18.82 9.76
CA PRO A 121 0.64 -17.99 10.53
C PRO A 121 0.03 -16.89 9.67
N ALA A 122 -1.22 -16.54 9.92
CA ALA A 122 -1.93 -15.50 9.17
C ALA A 122 -2.63 -14.51 10.10
N VAL A 123 -2.68 -13.26 9.67
CA VAL A 123 -3.44 -12.19 10.32
C VAL A 123 -4.35 -11.54 9.28
N GLU A 124 -5.59 -11.27 9.65
CA GLU A 124 -6.52 -10.59 8.75
C GLU A 124 -6.19 -9.10 8.60
N VAL A 125 -6.49 -8.57 7.42
CA VAL A 125 -6.39 -7.14 7.12
C VAL A 125 -7.22 -6.33 8.11
N GLN A 126 -6.59 -5.33 8.69
CA GLN A 126 -7.24 -4.35 9.55
C GLN A 126 -6.94 -2.95 9.02
N LEU A 127 -7.96 -2.24 8.62
CA LEU A 127 -7.82 -0.89 8.09
C LEU A 127 -7.58 0.12 9.23
N ASP A 128 -6.48 0.83 9.13
CA ASP A 128 -6.15 1.99 9.95
C ASP A 128 -5.49 3.03 9.05
N VAL A 129 -6.32 3.86 8.44
CA VAL A 129 -5.88 4.82 7.41
C VAL A 129 -4.87 5.81 7.97
N GLU A 130 -5.04 6.26 9.20
CA GLU A 130 -4.15 7.23 9.84
C GLU A 130 -2.77 6.63 10.08
N ALA A 131 -2.69 5.44 10.66
CA ALA A 131 -1.43 4.74 10.89
C ALA A 131 -0.73 4.39 9.57
N ASP A 132 -1.48 3.94 8.57
CA ASP A 132 -0.94 3.54 7.27
C ASP A 132 -0.40 4.75 6.48
N VAL A 133 -1.08 5.90 6.53
CA VAL A 133 -0.60 7.16 5.93
C VAL A 133 0.64 7.68 6.66
N ALA A 134 0.65 7.67 7.98
CA ALA A 134 1.83 8.06 8.76
C ALA A 134 3.05 7.18 8.42
N ARG A 135 2.84 5.87 8.30
CA ARG A 135 3.88 4.93 7.88
C ARG A 135 4.38 5.21 6.48
N LEU A 136 3.48 5.45 5.53
CA LEU A 136 3.81 5.75 4.15
C LEU A 136 4.70 7.00 4.06
N LEU A 137 4.36 8.05 4.81
CA LEU A 137 5.15 9.27 4.88
C LEU A 137 6.54 9.01 5.49
N GLN A 138 6.65 8.23 6.55
CA GLN A 138 7.93 7.85 7.14
C GLN A 138 8.82 7.10 6.15
N LEU A 139 8.25 6.18 5.36
CA LEU A 139 8.98 5.45 4.33
C LEU A 139 9.47 6.38 3.23
N LEU A 140 8.64 7.30 2.75
CA LEU A 140 9.05 8.32 1.78
C LEU A 140 10.22 9.14 2.30
N GLN A 141 10.14 9.66 3.52
CA GLN A 141 11.20 10.47 4.14
C GLN A 141 12.51 9.69 4.26
N ARG A 142 12.46 8.42 4.68
CA ARG A 142 13.65 7.55 4.78
C ARG A 142 14.26 7.27 3.41
N SER A 143 13.45 6.94 2.41
CA SER A 143 13.91 6.67 1.07
C SER A 143 14.55 7.91 0.43
N HIS A 144 13.93 9.07 0.64
CA HIS A 144 14.47 10.34 0.16
C HIS A 144 15.82 10.68 0.84
N ALA A 145 15.90 10.56 2.16
CA ALA A 145 17.13 10.79 2.92
C ALA A 145 18.26 9.82 2.55
N ALA A 146 17.92 8.59 2.15
CA ALA A 146 18.88 7.60 1.68
C ALA A 146 19.29 7.79 0.21
N GLY A 147 18.75 8.79 -0.49
CA GLY A 147 19.00 9.01 -1.92
C GLY A 147 18.48 7.88 -2.81
N ALA A 148 17.46 7.12 -2.35
CA ALA A 148 16.91 6.02 -3.11
C ALA A 148 16.25 6.50 -4.40
N ALA A 149 16.50 5.80 -5.52
CA ALA A 149 15.76 6.04 -6.74
C ALA A 149 14.30 5.61 -6.55
N MET A 150 13.37 6.51 -6.86
CA MET A 150 11.93 6.27 -6.78
C MET A 150 11.26 6.72 -8.09
N PRO A 151 11.51 6.00 -9.19
CA PRO A 151 10.97 6.38 -10.50
C PRO A 151 9.45 6.17 -10.53
N TRP A 152 8.69 7.22 -10.83
CA TRP A 152 7.23 7.17 -10.90
C TRP A 152 6.71 6.16 -11.93
N ALA A 153 7.50 5.90 -13.00
CA ALA A 153 7.10 4.99 -14.08
C ALA A 153 6.93 3.53 -13.62
N GLU A 154 7.65 3.11 -12.59
CA GLU A 154 7.62 1.75 -12.05
C GLU A 154 6.48 1.51 -11.05
N VAL A 155 5.84 2.57 -10.56
CA VAL A 155 4.75 2.44 -9.58
C VAL A 155 3.47 1.98 -10.27
N LEU A 156 3.08 0.74 -10.03
CA LEU A 156 1.89 0.12 -10.60
C LEU A 156 0.91 -0.32 -9.50
N PRO A 157 -0.40 -0.29 -9.77
CA PRO A 157 -1.38 -0.80 -8.82
C PRO A 157 -1.34 -2.33 -8.76
N ILE A 158 -1.51 -2.89 -7.56
CA ILE A 158 -1.58 -4.32 -7.31
C ILE A 158 -3.03 -4.78 -7.47
N TYR A 159 -3.25 -5.71 -8.38
CA TYR A 159 -4.54 -6.34 -8.65
C TYR A 159 -4.48 -7.82 -8.29
N PRO A 160 -4.89 -8.20 -7.08
CA PRO A 160 -4.85 -9.60 -6.67
C PRO A 160 -5.88 -10.47 -7.41
N THR A 161 -6.92 -9.84 -8.00
CA THR A 161 -7.92 -10.52 -8.83
C THR A 161 -8.05 -9.80 -10.16
N SER A 162 -8.16 -10.55 -11.27
CA SER A 162 -8.49 -9.95 -12.56
C SER A 162 -9.88 -9.33 -12.53
N PRO A 163 -10.05 -8.08 -13.04
CA PRO A 163 -11.38 -7.49 -13.19
C PRO A 163 -12.22 -8.20 -14.29
N VAL A 164 -11.54 -8.85 -15.21
CA VAL A 164 -12.15 -9.71 -16.23
C VAL A 164 -12.03 -11.13 -15.69
N GLY A 165 -13.16 -11.78 -15.40
CA GLY A 165 -13.17 -13.16 -14.91
C GLY A 165 -12.26 -14.05 -15.76
N GLN A 166 -11.75 -15.12 -15.16
CA GLN A 166 -11.02 -16.13 -15.93
C GLN A 166 -11.94 -16.60 -17.09
N VAL A 167 -11.47 -16.40 -18.30
CA VAL A 167 -12.07 -16.94 -19.52
C VAL A 167 -11.82 -18.44 -19.53
#